data_70787ff86fa35e295de27e2c8f20c460
#
_entry.id   70787ff86fa35e295de27e2c8f20c460
#
_cell.length_a   1.000
_cell.length_b   1.000
_cell.length_c   1.000
_cell.angle_alpha   90.00
_cell.angle_beta   90.00
_cell.angle_gamma   90.00
#
_symmetry.space_group_name_H-M   'P 1'
#
loop_
_entity.id
_entity.type
_entity.pdbx_description
1 polymer ?
#
loop_
_entity_poly.entity_id
_entity_poly.type
_entity_poly.pdbx_seq_one_letter_code
_entity_poly.pdbx_strand_id
1 'polypeptide(L)'
;MPLLTKALKENGFSKASSGTGFFNPSSVKEGDEIRFTILGDESSTGYELWMDSSELGQNGLPKGVKTRFTDEPSAADMAARAGELGGKVRADSKPRQFMAFAIWNYELEKIQVFEFSQQSIANPLIAALSDEEVEAEPELTDFKISASGSGLEKRYQVVSLAGRRRKPAINGPIAEAWEKVRADGFDISVLVNGGDPFKGTAFG
;
A
#
# COMPACT_ATOMS: atom_id res chain seq x y z
N MET A 1 13.08 23.58 18.96
CA MET A 1 12.24 22.58 18.27
C MET A 1 11.49 21.80 19.32
N PRO A 2 10.18 21.60 19.23
CA PRO A 2 9.49 20.73 20.18
C PRO A 2 9.94 19.29 19.94
N LEU A 3 10.48 18.65 20.96
CA LEU A 3 10.94 17.25 20.98
C LEU A 3 9.80 16.21 20.87
N LEU A 4 8.56 16.66 20.85
CA LEU A 4 7.39 15.80 20.79
C LEU A 4 6.43 16.31 19.70
N THR A 5 6.03 15.40 18.81
CA THR A 5 4.98 15.70 17.83
C THR A 5 3.64 15.95 18.53
N LYS A 6 2.73 16.68 17.88
CA LYS A 6 1.40 16.97 18.42
C LYS A 6 0.65 15.68 18.79
N ALA A 7 0.78 14.64 17.98
CA ALA A 7 0.18 13.32 18.22
C ALA A 7 0.69 12.65 19.50
N LEU A 8 1.99 12.75 19.80
CA LEU A 8 2.58 12.23 21.03
C LEU A 8 2.15 13.01 22.29
N LYS A 9 1.85 14.31 22.13
CA LYS A 9 1.37 15.15 23.22
C LYS A 9 -0.08 14.90 23.58
N GLU A 10 -0.92 14.56 22.58
CA GLU A 10 -2.36 14.41 22.76
C GLU A 10 -2.77 12.97 23.11
N ASN A 11 -2.05 11.96 22.63
CA ASN A 11 -2.44 10.56 22.75
C ASN A 11 -1.49 9.69 23.58
N GLY A 12 -0.36 10.23 24.05
CA GLY A 12 0.66 9.45 24.73
C GLY A 12 1.21 8.34 23.81
N PHE A 13 1.94 7.37 24.36
CA PHE A 13 2.18 6.08 23.72
C PHE A 13 0.89 5.27 23.76
N SER A 14 -0.10 5.62 22.95
CA SER A 14 -1.19 4.66 22.69
C SER A 14 -0.52 3.43 22.09
N LYS A 15 -0.82 2.25 22.65
CA LYS A 15 -0.53 0.98 21.99
C LYS A 15 -0.87 1.21 20.52
N ALA A 16 0.17 1.13 19.67
CA ALA A 16 -0.07 1.13 18.25
C ALA A 16 -1.20 0.13 18.04
N SER A 17 -2.32 0.60 17.52
CA SER A 17 -3.29 -0.32 17.01
C SER A 17 -2.47 -1.31 16.21
N SER A 18 -2.68 -2.59 16.39
CA SER A 18 -2.09 -3.67 15.60
C SER A 18 -2.55 -3.49 14.15
N GLY A 19 -2.27 -2.33 13.62
CA GLY A 19 -2.50 -1.94 12.25
C GLY A 19 -1.51 -2.75 11.45
N THR A 20 -2.07 -3.63 10.64
CA THR A 20 -1.43 -4.31 9.54
C THR A 20 -0.29 -3.44 8.99
N GLY A 21 0.83 -4.03 8.64
CA GLY A 21 1.93 -3.34 7.97
C GLY A 21 1.53 -2.72 6.62
N PHE A 22 0.23 -2.51 6.38
CA PHE A 22 -0.35 -1.98 5.14
C PHE A 22 -0.92 -0.58 5.33
N PHE A 23 -0.62 0.29 4.38
CA PHE A 23 -1.29 1.58 4.22
C PHE A 23 -2.48 1.40 3.27
N ASN A 24 -3.67 1.56 3.82
CA ASN A 24 -4.90 1.49 3.03
C ASN A 24 -5.35 2.90 2.63
N PRO A 25 -5.38 3.26 1.33
CA PRO A 25 -5.84 4.56 0.87
C PRO A 25 -7.26 4.91 1.35
N SER A 26 -8.13 3.91 1.57
CA SER A 26 -9.49 4.17 2.04
C SER A 26 -9.54 4.80 3.43
N SER A 27 -8.48 4.66 4.23
CA SER A 27 -8.38 5.28 5.55
C SER A 27 -8.12 6.79 5.51
N VAL A 28 -7.64 7.33 4.38
CA VAL A 28 -7.44 8.78 4.21
C VAL A 28 -8.80 9.44 4.15
N LYS A 29 -9.14 10.27 5.12
CA LYS A 29 -10.42 10.99 5.17
C LYS A 29 -10.38 12.24 4.31
N GLU A 30 -11.54 12.80 4.01
CA GLU A 30 -11.64 14.11 3.37
C GLU A 30 -10.96 15.18 4.22
N GLY A 31 -10.06 15.93 3.60
CA GLY A 31 -9.25 16.96 4.26
C GLY A 31 -7.97 16.44 4.92
N ASP A 32 -7.77 15.12 5.04
CA ASP A 32 -6.49 14.58 5.49
C ASP A 32 -5.44 14.66 4.39
N GLU A 33 -4.20 14.88 4.79
CA GLU A 33 -3.02 14.82 3.95
C GLU A 33 -1.99 13.88 4.59
N ILE A 34 -1.68 12.79 3.93
CA ILE A 34 -0.68 11.82 4.40
C ILE A 34 0.57 11.97 3.56
N ARG A 35 1.69 12.29 4.21
CA ARG A 35 3.00 12.36 3.57
C ARG A 35 3.72 11.02 3.69
N PHE A 36 4.33 10.59 2.59
CA PHE A 36 5.12 9.37 2.56
C PHE A 36 6.31 9.51 1.60
N THR A 37 7.25 8.60 1.72
CA THR A 37 8.30 8.36 0.73
C THR A 37 8.36 6.89 0.39
N ILE A 38 8.73 6.58 -0.86
CA ILE A 38 8.95 5.21 -1.32
C ILE A 38 10.30 4.74 -0.79
N LEU A 39 10.39 3.48 -0.41
CA LEU A 39 11.60 2.84 0.11
C LEU A 39 12.07 1.74 -0.83
N GLY A 40 13.34 1.81 -1.20
CA GLY A 40 13.94 0.88 -2.15
C GLY A 40 13.41 1.06 -3.57
N ASP A 41 13.81 0.16 -4.44
CA ASP A 41 13.52 0.12 -5.87
C ASP A 41 12.59 -1.05 -6.26
N GLU A 42 12.16 -1.84 -5.29
CA GLU A 42 11.32 -3.00 -5.51
C GLU A 42 9.83 -2.64 -5.44
N SER A 43 9.06 -3.23 -6.36
CA SER A 43 7.60 -3.14 -6.36
C SER A 43 6.98 -4.48 -6.68
N SER A 44 5.75 -4.68 -6.21
CA SER A 44 4.91 -5.80 -6.64
C SER A 44 3.78 -5.28 -7.53
N THR A 45 3.64 -5.87 -8.69
CA THR A 45 2.59 -5.51 -9.65
C THR A 45 1.88 -6.76 -10.13
N GLY A 46 0.65 -6.59 -10.59
CA GLY A 46 -0.14 -7.71 -11.13
C GLY A 46 -1.59 -7.29 -11.30
N TYR A 47 -2.46 -8.28 -11.26
CA TYR A 47 -3.91 -8.09 -11.36
C TYR A 47 -4.61 -8.60 -10.13
N GLU A 48 -5.64 -7.91 -9.69
CA GLU A 48 -6.48 -8.31 -8.59
C GLU A 48 -7.96 -8.27 -8.96
N LEU A 49 -8.73 -9.17 -8.37
CA LEU A 49 -10.19 -9.13 -8.43
C LEU A 49 -10.79 -9.76 -7.18
N TRP A 50 -12.06 -9.49 -6.94
CA TRP A 50 -12.80 -10.09 -5.84
C TRP A 50 -13.55 -11.33 -6.30
N MET A 51 -13.39 -12.41 -5.53
CA MET A 51 -14.12 -13.67 -5.70
C MET A 51 -14.91 -13.97 -4.43
N ASP A 52 -15.99 -14.69 -4.56
CA ASP A 52 -16.66 -15.30 -3.43
C ASP A 52 -15.97 -16.63 -3.09
N SER A 53 -15.84 -16.93 -1.82
CA SER A 53 -15.38 -18.24 -1.34
C SER A 53 -16.57 -19.09 -0.83
N SER A 54 -16.32 -20.35 -0.55
CA SER A 54 -17.31 -21.22 0.12
C SER A 54 -17.56 -20.83 1.58
N GLU A 55 -16.63 -20.06 2.19
CA GLU A 55 -16.80 -19.59 3.55
C GLU A 55 -17.91 -18.53 3.62
N LEU A 56 -18.71 -18.58 4.67
CA LEU A 56 -19.70 -17.55 4.93
C LEU A 56 -19.12 -16.47 5.85
N GLY A 57 -19.40 -15.21 5.50
CA GLY A 57 -19.12 -14.08 6.37
C GLY A 57 -20.13 -14.00 7.54
N GLN A 58 -19.93 -13.07 8.44
CA GLN A 58 -20.79 -12.84 9.61
C GLN A 58 -22.25 -12.52 9.24
N ASN A 59 -22.49 -12.04 8.03
CA ASN A 59 -23.81 -11.72 7.49
C ASN A 59 -24.48 -12.91 6.76
N GLY A 60 -23.91 -14.11 6.81
CA GLY A 60 -24.41 -15.30 6.14
C GLY A 60 -24.22 -15.32 4.61
N LEU A 61 -23.58 -14.32 4.05
CA LEU A 61 -23.24 -14.28 2.62
C LEU A 61 -21.84 -14.83 2.37
N PRO A 62 -21.54 -15.31 1.14
CA PRO A 62 -20.18 -15.73 0.78
C PRO A 62 -19.14 -14.66 1.11
N LYS A 63 -18.06 -15.10 1.74
CA LYS A 63 -16.95 -14.20 2.09
C LYS A 63 -16.21 -13.80 0.82
N GLY A 64 -16.06 -12.48 0.62
CA GLY A 64 -15.24 -11.95 -0.46
C GLY A 64 -13.77 -12.16 -0.18
N VAL A 65 -13.05 -12.71 -1.16
CA VAL A 65 -11.60 -12.90 -1.12
C VAL A 65 -10.98 -12.12 -2.25
N LYS A 66 -9.99 -11.30 -1.93
CA LYS A 66 -9.16 -10.63 -2.93
C LYS A 66 -8.19 -11.66 -3.49
N THR A 67 -8.27 -11.90 -4.78
CA THR A 67 -7.42 -12.87 -5.49
C THR A 67 -6.51 -12.13 -6.45
N ARG A 68 -5.27 -12.57 -6.56
CA ARG A 68 -4.23 -11.93 -7.36
C ARG A 68 -3.66 -12.87 -8.40
N PHE A 69 -3.14 -12.26 -9.47
CA PHE A 69 -2.50 -12.92 -10.61
C PHE A 69 -1.31 -12.07 -11.05
N THR A 70 -0.26 -12.71 -11.50
CA THR A 70 0.93 -12.03 -12.05
C THR A 70 0.59 -11.34 -13.36
N ASP A 71 -0.14 -12.03 -14.23
CA ASP A 71 -0.57 -11.56 -15.54
C ASP A 71 -2.07 -11.33 -15.58
N GLU A 72 -2.57 -10.67 -16.63
CA GLU A 72 -4.00 -10.49 -16.82
C GLU A 72 -4.71 -11.84 -16.96
N PRO A 73 -5.56 -12.22 -15.99
CA PRO A 73 -6.15 -13.54 -15.99
C PRO A 73 -7.18 -13.71 -17.09
N SER A 74 -7.13 -14.84 -17.78
CA SER A 74 -8.19 -15.28 -18.66
C SER A 74 -9.44 -15.70 -17.89
N ALA A 75 -10.57 -15.84 -18.58
CA ALA A 75 -11.78 -16.39 -17.96
C ALA A 75 -11.55 -17.81 -17.38
N ALA A 76 -10.68 -18.60 -17.99
CA ALA A 76 -10.34 -19.93 -17.51
C ALA A 76 -9.51 -19.87 -16.22
N ASP A 77 -8.53 -18.98 -16.14
CA ASP A 77 -7.72 -18.80 -14.92
C ASP A 77 -8.58 -18.32 -13.74
N MET A 78 -9.48 -17.39 -14.00
CA MET A 78 -10.42 -16.89 -13.01
C MET A 78 -11.37 -18.02 -12.52
N ALA A 79 -11.88 -18.84 -13.44
CA ALA A 79 -12.76 -19.97 -13.08
C ALA A 79 -12.02 -21.03 -12.28
N ALA A 80 -10.79 -21.38 -12.67
CA ALA A 80 -9.95 -22.34 -11.94
C ALA A 80 -9.69 -21.85 -10.50
N ARG A 81 -9.28 -20.60 -10.36
CA ARG A 81 -9.01 -20.01 -9.05
C ARG A 81 -10.25 -19.89 -8.16
N ALA A 82 -11.40 -19.57 -8.74
CA ALA A 82 -12.67 -19.57 -8.02
C ALA A 82 -13.05 -20.98 -7.55
N GLY A 83 -12.78 -22.01 -8.37
CA GLY A 83 -12.98 -23.41 -8.00
C GLY A 83 -12.12 -23.85 -6.81
N GLU A 84 -10.85 -23.43 -6.75
CA GLU A 84 -9.96 -23.66 -5.60
C GLU A 84 -10.51 -23.06 -4.29
N LEU A 85 -11.17 -21.89 -4.39
CA LEU A 85 -11.83 -21.23 -3.26
C LEU A 85 -13.19 -21.85 -2.91
N GLY A 86 -13.64 -22.84 -3.69
CA GLY A 86 -14.99 -23.42 -3.56
C GLY A 86 -16.11 -22.43 -3.84
N GLY A 87 -15.81 -21.38 -4.60
CA GLY A 87 -16.70 -20.24 -4.81
C GLY A 87 -16.86 -19.86 -6.27
N LYS A 88 -17.05 -18.59 -6.55
CA LYS A 88 -17.24 -18.05 -7.90
C LYS A 88 -16.65 -16.65 -8.07
N VAL A 89 -16.36 -16.28 -9.30
CA VAL A 89 -16.06 -14.89 -9.65
C VAL A 89 -17.32 -14.05 -9.46
N ARG A 90 -17.21 -12.92 -8.78
CA ARG A 90 -18.34 -11.98 -8.64
C ARG A 90 -18.67 -11.36 -9.99
N ALA A 91 -19.96 -11.26 -10.28
CA ALA A 91 -20.45 -10.78 -11.58
C ALA A 91 -20.00 -9.34 -11.91
N ASP A 92 -19.81 -8.52 -10.89
CA ASP A 92 -19.39 -7.12 -11.00
C ASP A 92 -17.86 -6.93 -10.86
N SER A 93 -17.13 -8.00 -10.56
CA SER A 93 -15.68 -7.96 -10.39
C SER A 93 -14.97 -8.16 -11.70
N LYS A 94 -14.11 -7.21 -12.04
CA LYS A 94 -13.21 -7.29 -13.19
C LYS A 94 -11.76 -7.25 -12.71
N PRO A 95 -10.84 -7.93 -13.41
CA PRO A 95 -9.43 -7.78 -13.14
C PRO A 95 -9.01 -6.31 -13.19
N ARG A 96 -8.27 -5.86 -12.21
CA ARG A 96 -7.68 -4.52 -12.14
C ARG A 96 -6.20 -4.65 -11.87
N GLN A 97 -5.41 -3.89 -12.57
CA GLN A 97 -4.00 -3.78 -12.23
C GLN A 97 -3.86 -3.22 -10.80
N PHE A 98 -2.96 -3.79 -10.04
CA PHE A 98 -2.52 -3.23 -8.77
C PHE A 98 -1.02 -3.00 -8.78
N MET A 99 -0.59 -2.10 -7.93
CA MET A 99 0.81 -1.83 -7.64
C MET A 99 0.98 -1.73 -6.14
N ALA A 100 2.12 -2.19 -5.65
CA ALA A 100 2.48 -2.06 -4.25
C ALA A 100 3.98 -1.83 -4.09
N PHE A 101 4.35 -1.03 -3.12
CA PHE A 101 5.74 -0.80 -2.71
C PHE A 101 5.83 -0.47 -1.21
N ALA A 102 7.01 -0.59 -0.66
CA ALA A 102 7.28 -0.15 0.69
C ALA A 102 7.31 1.38 0.77
N ILE A 103 6.73 1.93 1.82
CA ILE A 103 6.77 3.37 2.10
C ILE A 103 7.17 3.63 3.54
N TRP A 104 7.77 4.78 3.78
CA TRP A 104 7.79 5.41 5.09
C TRP A 104 6.60 6.35 5.22
N ASN A 105 5.71 6.06 6.14
CA ASN A 105 4.59 6.93 6.47
C ASN A 105 5.01 7.90 7.56
N TYR A 106 5.09 9.19 7.23
CA TYR A 106 5.57 10.23 8.16
C TYR A 106 4.60 10.51 9.31
N GLU A 107 3.30 10.29 9.11
CA GLU A 107 2.30 10.52 10.16
C GLU A 107 2.36 9.45 11.26
N LEU A 108 2.67 8.23 10.87
CA LEU A 108 2.77 7.10 11.78
C LEU A 108 4.22 6.75 12.16
N GLU A 109 5.19 7.39 11.51
CA GLU A 109 6.63 7.14 11.70
C GLU A 109 6.99 5.66 11.57
N LYS A 110 6.43 4.99 10.55
CA LYS A 110 6.65 3.56 10.32
C LYS A 110 6.68 3.16 8.85
N ILE A 111 7.27 2.00 8.60
CA ILE A 111 7.27 1.36 7.29
C ILE A 111 5.94 0.64 7.10
N GLN A 112 5.36 0.81 5.91
CA GLN A 112 4.12 0.16 5.49
C GLN A 112 4.23 -0.26 4.03
N VAL A 113 3.45 -1.25 3.63
CA VAL A 113 3.18 -1.55 2.22
C VAL A 113 2.03 -0.67 1.75
N PHE A 114 2.26 0.14 0.74
CA PHE A 114 1.24 0.92 0.07
C PHE A 114 0.78 0.16 -1.17
N GLU A 115 -0.42 -0.40 -1.09
CA GLU A 115 -1.05 -1.13 -2.19
C GLU A 115 -2.26 -0.35 -2.70
N PHE A 116 -2.38 -0.24 -4.02
CA PHE A 116 -3.50 0.44 -4.68
C PHE A 116 -3.75 -0.11 -6.08
N SER A 117 -5.02 0.04 -6.51
CA SER A 117 -5.49 -0.25 -7.87
C SER A 117 -6.30 0.91 -8.47
N GLN A 118 -6.38 2.02 -7.75
CA GLN A 118 -7.09 3.23 -8.19
C GLN A 118 -6.23 4.03 -9.16
N GLN A 119 -6.75 4.30 -10.34
CA GLN A 119 -6.07 5.10 -11.38
C GLN A 119 -5.74 6.53 -10.90
N SER A 120 -6.57 7.10 -10.03
CA SER A 120 -6.30 8.43 -9.44
C SER A 120 -5.07 8.46 -8.51
N ILE A 121 -4.60 7.29 -8.05
CA ILE A 121 -3.34 7.11 -7.32
C ILE A 121 -2.22 6.71 -8.29
N ALA A 122 -2.49 5.69 -9.13
CA ALA A 122 -1.49 5.11 -10.01
C ALA A 122 -0.93 6.14 -11.02
N ASN A 123 -1.79 6.85 -11.73
CA ASN A 123 -1.35 7.75 -12.80
C ASN A 123 -0.41 8.88 -12.33
N PRO A 124 -0.72 9.62 -11.24
CA PRO A 124 0.20 10.63 -10.74
C PRO A 124 1.53 10.06 -10.22
N LEU A 125 1.50 8.88 -9.59
CA LEU A 125 2.72 8.22 -9.11
C LEU A 125 3.59 7.75 -10.27
N ILE A 126 3.01 7.09 -11.28
CA ILE A 126 3.74 6.65 -12.47
C ILE A 126 4.36 7.86 -13.18
N ALA A 127 3.60 8.93 -13.36
CA ALA A 127 4.11 10.15 -13.98
C ALA A 127 5.29 10.76 -13.21
N ALA A 128 5.21 10.79 -11.88
CA ALA A 128 6.30 11.30 -11.05
C ALA A 128 7.52 10.38 -11.03
N LEU A 129 7.31 9.05 -11.00
CA LEU A 129 8.39 8.06 -11.01
C LEU A 129 9.04 7.90 -12.38
N SER A 130 8.40 8.38 -13.46
CA SER A 130 8.99 8.44 -14.81
C SER A 130 9.86 9.68 -15.04
N ASP A 131 9.97 10.59 -14.08
CA ASP A 131 10.94 11.67 -14.09
C ASP A 131 12.33 11.09 -13.78
N GLU A 132 13.31 11.32 -14.66
CA GLU A 132 14.65 10.72 -14.56
C GLU A 132 15.32 10.99 -13.21
N GLU A 133 15.07 12.16 -12.62
CA GLU A 133 15.65 12.51 -11.32
C GLU A 133 14.96 11.77 -10.17
N VAL A 134 13.68 11.47 -10.29
CA VAL A 134 12.91 10.72 -9.28
C VAL A 134 13.15 9.23 -9.42
N GLU A 135 13.24 8.73 -10.66
CA GLU A 135 13.53 7.32 -10.95
C GLU A 135 14.89 6.88 -10.40
N ALA A 136 15.89 7.75 -10.51
CA ALA A 136 17.24 7.44 -10.03
C ALA A 136 17.32 7.29 -8.50
N GLU A 137 16.53 8.07 -7.75
CA GLU A 137 16.56 8.12 -6.28
C GLU A 137 15.15 8.38 -5.71
N PRO A 138 14.21 7.42 -5.85
CA PRO A 138 12.81 7.62 -5.46
C PRO A 138 12.65 7.90 -3.95
N GLU A 139 13.54 7.36 -3.11
CA GLU A 139 13.56 7.57 -1.67
C GLU A 139 13.93 9.02 -1.27
N LEU A 140 14.48 9.81 -2.18
CA LEU A 140 14.72 11.23 -1.95
C LEU A 140 13.52 12.11 -2.28
N THR A 141 12.47 11.53 -2.87
CA THR A 141 11.25 12.25 -3.22
C THR A 141 10.13 11.90 -2.25
N ASP A 142 9.57 12.93 -1.65
CA ASP A 142 8.37 12.78 -0.85
C ASP A 142 7.12 12.93 -1.70
N PHE A 143 6.11 12.18 -1.32
CA PHE A 143 4.78 12.25 -1.89
C PHE A 143 3.76 12.65 -0.83
N LYS A 144 2.67 13.20 -1.29
CA LYS A 144 1.51 13.50 -0.45
C LYS A 144 0.27 12.93 -1.11
N ILE A 145 -0.52 12.19 -0.35
CA ILE A 145 -1.84 11.72 -0.77
C ILE A 145 -2.91 12.43 0.06
N SER A 146 -3.95 12.90 -0.62
CA SER A 146 -5.16 13.43 -0.01
C SER A 146 -6.40 12.80 -0.64
N ALA A 147 -7.54 12.92 0.03
CA ALA A 147 -8.81 12.42 -0.47
C ALA A 147 -9.87 13.52 -0.47
N SER A 148 -10.76 13.48 -1.45
CA SER A 148 -11.96 14.33 -1.53
C SER A 148 -13.19 13.46 -1.81
N GLY A 149 -14.35 13.90 -1.32
CA GLY A 149 -15.59 13.14 -1.40
C GLY A 149 -15.62 11.92 -0.48
N SER A 150 -16.71 11.17 -0.54
CA SER A 150 -16.95 10.02 0.33
C SER A 150 -17.58 8.85 -0.44
N GLY A 151 -17.52 7.64 0.13
CA GLY A 151 -18.11 6.45 -0.45
C GLY A 151 -17.59 6.16 -1.86
N LEU A 152 -18.48 5.95 -2.82
CA LEU A 152 -18.15 5.64 -4.21
C LEU A 152 -17.62 6.85 -5.01
N GLU A 153 -17.84 8.07 -4.51
CA GLU A 153 -17.36 9.31 -5.14
C GLU A 153 -15.99 9.73 -4.61
N LYS A 154 -15.39 8.96 -3.70
CA LYS A 154 -14.09 9.25 -3.13
C LYS A 154 -13.02 9.26 -4.21
N ARG A 155 -12.29 10.36 -4.32
CA ARG A 155 -11.18 10.54 -5.24
C ARG A 155 -9.91 10.85 -4.47
N TYR A 156 -8.80 10.36 -5.00
CA TYR A 156 -7.50 10.60 -4.43
C TYR A 156 -6.72 11.57 -5.31
N GLN A 157 -5.92 12.40 -4.66
CA GLN A 157 -4.92 13.23 -5.31
C GLN A 157 -3.56 12.87 -4.73
N VAL A 158 -2.61 12.55 -5.59
CA VAL A 158 -1.22 12.33 -5.21
C VAL A 158 -0.37 13.41 -5.83
N VAL A 159 0.50 14.00 -5.04
CA VAL A 159 1.40 15.07 -5.47
C VAL A 159 2.83 14.71 -5.09
N SER A 160 3.74 14.77 -6.04
CA SER A 160 5.18 14.70 -5.80
C SER A 160 5.66 15.99 -5.17
N LEU A 161 6.51 15.87 -4.16
CA LEU A 161 7.19 16.99 -3.51
C LEU A 161 8.67 17.04 -3.96
N ALA A 162 8.95 16.71 -5.22
CA ALA A 162 10.29 16.59 -5.79
C ALA A 162 11.19 17.82 -5.56
N GLY A 163 10.62 19.04 -5.55
CA GLY A 163 11.35 20.26 -5.21
C GLY A 163 11.86 20.35 -3.77
N ARG A 164 11.54 19.35 -2.94
CA ARG A 164 11.96 19.26 -1.53
C ARG A 164 12.75 17.98 -1.28
N ARG A 165 13.67 17.64 -2.16
CA ARG A 165 14.56 16.49 -1.98
C ARG A 165 15.19 16.51 -0.60
N ARG A 166 15.11 15.41 0.11
CA ARG A 166 15.70 15.29 1.44
C ARG A 166 17.21 15.24 1.35
N LYS A 167 17.88 15.91 2.27
CA LYS A 167 19.32 15.75 2.43
C LYS A 167 19.60 14.35 3.01
N PRO A 168 20.66 13.66 2.58
CA PRO A 168 21.01 12.32 3.08
C PRO A 168 21.05 12.22 4.60
N ALA A 169 21.52 13.26 5.30
CA ALA A 169 21.55 13.30 6.76
C ALA A 169 20.17 13.25 7.43
N ILE A 170 19.11 13.64 6.73
CA ILE A 170 17.72 13.60 7.25
C ILE A 170 17.15 12.19 7.07
N ASN A 171 17.69 11.42 6.15
CA ASN A 171 17.23 10.08 5.82
C ASN A 171 17.82 8.99 6.74
N GLY A 172 18.85 9.30 7.55
CA GLY A 172 19.51 8.32 8.41
C GLY A 172 18.56 7.42 9.20
N PRO A 173 17.65 7.96 10.02
CA PRO A 173 16.73 7.12 10.80
C PRO A 173 15.75 6.29 9.95
N ILE A 174 15.34 6.81 8.80
CA ILE A 174 14.46 6.09 7.86
C ILE A 174 15.25 4.98 7.18
N ALA A 175 16.47 5.27 6.72
CA ALA A 175 17.36 4.29 6.11
C ALA A 175 17.70 3.16 7.10
N GLU A 176 18.04 3.48 8.34
CA GLU A 176 18.29 2.49 9.39
C GLU A 176 17.07 1.59 9.64
N ALA A 177 15.88 2.19 9.73
CA ALA A 177 14.64 1.42 9.89
C ALA A 177 14.37 0.50 8.69
N TRP A 178 14.65 0.99 7.47
CA TRP A 178 14.47 0.22 6.25
C TRP A 178 15.45 -0.96 6.16
N GLU A 179 16.71 -0.73 6.43
CA GLU A 179 17.73 -1.79 6.47
C GLU A 179 17.38 -2.88 7.48
N LYS A 180 16.86 -2.50 8.64
CA LYS A 180 16.40 -3.46 9.65
C LYS A 180 15.26 -4.33 9.12
N VAL A 181 14.23 -3.74 8.52
CA VAL A 181 13.07 -4.48 7.99
C VAL A 181 13.50 -5.43 6.86
N ARG A 182 14.44 -5.00 5.99
CA ARG A 182 15.02 -5.86 4.95
C ARG A 182 15.81 -7.03 5.55
N ALA A 183 16.64 -6.76 6.55
CA ALA A 183 17.42 -7.79 7.23
C ALA A 183 16.51 -8.82 7.95
N ASP A 184 15.35 -8.40 8.41
CA ASP A 184 14.33 -9.25 9.02
C ASP A 184 13.52 -10.07 7.99
N GLY A 185 13.83 -9.95 6.68
CA GLY A 185 13.26 -10.79 5.62
C GLY A 185 12.05 -10.20 4.90
N PHE A 186 11.92 -8.87 4.85
CA PHE A 186 10.90 -8.21 4.05
C PHE A 186 11.03 -8.59 2.56
N ASP A 187 9.92 -8.99 1.94
CA ASP A 187 9.87 -9.36 0.53
C ASP A 187 8.52 -8.91 -0.07
N ILE A 188 8.54 -7.82 -0.85
CA ILE A 188 7.34 -7.29 -1.50
C ILE A 188 6.82 -8.20 -2.61
N SER A 189 7.69 -9.02 -3.20
CA SER A 189 7.34 -9.87 -4.35
C SER A 189 6.32 -10.96 -4.00
N VAL A 190 6.26 -11.40 -2.75
CA VAL A 190 5.32 -12.43 -2.30
C VAL A 190 3.87 -11.97 -2.35
N LEU A 191 3.64 -10.65 -2.42
CA LEU A 191 2.31 -10.05 -2.38
C LEU A 191 1.41 -10.51 -3.54
N VAL A 192 1.97 -10.65 -4.74
CA VAL A 192 1.23 -11.11 -5.93
C VAL A 192 0.70 -12.54 -5.76
N ASN A 193 1.36 -13.35 -4.94
CA ASN A 193 0.93 -14.70 -4.60
C ASN A 193 0.06 -14.76 -3.33
N GLY A 194 -0.36 -13.60 -2.80
CA GLY A 194 -1.15 -13.52 -1.58
C GLY A 194 -0.35 -13.72 -0.29
N GLY A 195 0.99 -13.68 -0.37
CA GLY A 195 1.88 -13.72 0.78
C GLY A 195 1.87 -12.40 1.57
N ASP A 196 2.39 -12.44 2.78
CA ASP A 196 2.59 -11.26 3.62
C ASP A 196 4.05 -10.80 3.50
N PRO A 197 4.32 -9.59 2.97
CA PRO A 197 5.67 -9.06 2.82
C PRO A 197 6.46 -8.95 4.12
N PHE A 198 5.76 -8.86 5.25
CA PHE A 198 6.38 -8.76 6.58
C PHE A 198 6.52 -10.11 7.28
N LYS A 199 6.11 -11.21 6.64
CA LYS A 199 6.22 -12.54 7.25
C LYS A 199 7.69 -12.90 7.44
N GLY A 200 8.11 -13.01 8.70
CA GLY A 200 9.51 -13.22 9.08
C GLY A 200 10.16 -11.99 9.70
N THR A 201 9.56 -10.80 9.54
CA THR A 201 10.00 -9.60 10.25
C THR A 201 9.51 -9.60 11.69
N ALA A 202 10.21 -8.89 12.57
CA ALA A 202 9.83 -8.71 13.98
C ALA A 202 8.50 -7.91 14.16
N PHE A 203 7.88 -7.49 13.06
CA PHE A 203 6.64 -6.70 13.02
C PHE A 203 5.44 -7.47 12.47
N GLY A 204 5.64 -8.75 12.11
CA GLY A 204 4.59 -9.66 11.66
C GLY A 204 3.69 -10.17 12.78
#